data_a9b0addafae5a34b4c60a132bd56e14a
#
_entry.id   a9b0addafae5a34b4c60a132bd56e14a
#
_cell.length_a   1.000
_cell.length_b   1.000
_cell.length_c   1.000
_cell.angle_alpha   90.00
_cell.angle_beta   90.00
_cell.angle_gamma   90.00
#
_symmetry.space_group_name_H-M   'P 1'
#
loop_
_entity.id
_entity.type
_entity.pdbx_description
1 polymer ?
#
loop_
_entity_poly.entity_id
_entity_poly.type
_entity_poly.pdbx_seq_one_letter_code
_entity_poly.pdbx_strand_id
1 'polypeptide(L)'
;MSRLYPVLQGIISAWHNQDVEGVLVHVTDDIVWRNSSGFAPAIRGKAAMRAALQGMAPVIKTNKWRIFDYAESQDRLFMEGVDEFWLKTGEHVAIPYAGVLEFRNLLVYQWREYFDGRISSSMKAGAPMTDEVQNMISRPIAK
;
A
#
# COMPACT_ATOMS: atom_id res chain seq x y z
N MET A 1 -7.69 -2.49 -21.72
CA MET A 1 -7.88 -1.53 -20.61
C MET A 1 -8.12 -2.31 -19.32
N SER A 2 -7.46 -1.92 -18.27
CA SER A 2 -7.56 -2.62 -16.99
C SER A 2 -8.93 -2.42 -16.35
N ARG A 3 -9.52 -3.50 -15.85
CA ARG A 3 -10.77 -3.49 -15.09
C ARG A 3 -10.51 -3.30 -13.59
N LEU A 4 -9.39 -3.79 -13.10
CA LEU A 4 -9.06 -3.82 -11.67
C LEU A 4 -8.19 -2.64 -11.22
N TYR A 5 -7.34 -2.13 -12.09
CA TYR A 5 -6.44 -1.03 -11.74
C TYR A 5 -7.18 0.24 -11.29
N PRO A 6 -8.32 0.65 -11.88
CA PRO A 6 -9.08 1.79 -11.38
C PRO A 6 -9.53 1.65 -9.92
N VAL A 7 -9.78 0.41 -9.45
CA VAL A 7 -10.11 0.19 -8.03
C VAL A 7 -8.89 0.51 -7.15
N LEU A 8 -7.71 0.04 -7.55
CA LEU A 8 -6.47 0.37 -6.83
C LEU A 8 -6.20 1.87 -6.84
N GLN A 9 -6.42 2.54 -7.98
CA GLN A 9 -6.28 4.01 -8.06
C GLN A 9 -7.21 4.72 -7.09
N GLY A 10 -8.44 4.24 -6.91
CA GLY A 10 -9.38 4.76 -5.92
C GLY A 10 -8.88 4.59 -4.49
N ILE A 11 -8.30 3.43 -4.18
CA ILE A 11 -7.70 3.16 -2.87
C ILE A 11 -6.51 4.11 -2.62
N ILE A 12 -5.63 4.27 -3.61
CA ILE A 12 -4.46 5.16 -3.52
C ILE A 12 -4.90 6.61 -3.28
N SER A 13 -5.90 7.07 -4.02
CA SER A 13 -6.43 8.42 -3.87
C SER A 13 -7.05 8.64 -2.49
N ALA A 14 -7.84 7.69 -2.00
CA ALA A 14 -8.42 7.77 -0.66
C ALA A 14 -7.34 7.81 0.42
N TRP A 15 -6.33 6.95 0.32
CA TRP A 15 -5.23 6.92 1.29
C TRP A 15 -4.39 8.20 1.25
N HIS A 16 -4.15 8.76 0.06
CA HIS A 16 -3.46 10.04 -0.06
C HIS A 16 -4.19 11.15 0.71
N ASN A 17 -5.51 11.14 0.70
CA ASN A 17 -6.34 12.09 1.44
C ASN A 17 -6.59 11.66 2.89
N GLN A 18 -5.97 10.57 3.34
CA GLN A 18 -6.16 9.99 4.68
C GLN A 18 -7.64 9.65 4.98
N ASP A 19 -8.37 9.32 3.92
CA ASP A 19 -9.78 8.93 3.99
C ASP A 19 -9.88 7.41 4.20
N VAL A 20 -9.89 6.98 5.45
CA VAL A 20 -9.94 5.57 5.82
C VAL A 20 -11.20 4.90 5.26
N GLU A 21 -12.37 5.52 5.40
CA GLU A 21 -13.61 4.93 4.89
C GLU A 21 -13.60 4.87 3.36
N GLY A 22 -12.95 5.84 2.70
CA GLY A 22 -12.75 5.81 1.24
C GLY A 22 -11.88 4.64 0.76
N VAL A 23 -10.95 4.16 1.57
CA VAL A 23 -10.21 2.92 1.32
C VAL A 23 -11.12 1.71 1.51
N LEU A 24 -11.87 1.68 2.61
CA LEU A 24 -12.65 0.51 3.03
C LEU A 24 -13.85 0.20 2.11
N VAL A 25 -14.36 1.18 1.37
CA VAL A 25 -15.44 0.93 0.40
C VAL A 25 -14.99 0.03 -0.75
N HIS A 26 -13.68 -0.14 -0.94
CA HIS A 26 -13.10 -0.98 -2.00
C HIS A 26 -12.74 -2.39 -1.53
N VAL A 27 -13.01 -2.74 -0.28
CA VAL A 27 -12.67 -4.06 0.27
C VAL A 27 -13.93 -4.79 0.75
N THR A 28 -13.87 -6.12 0.77
CA THR A 28 -14.96 -6.95 1.31
C THR A 28 -14.97 -6.93 2.83
N ASP A 29 -16.10 -7.31 3.44
CA ASP A 29 -16.21 -7.43 4.90
C ASP A 29 -15.25 -8.48 5.47
N ASP A 30 -14.92 -9.51 4.69
CA ASP A 30 -14.02 -10.60 5.06
C ASP A 30 -12.60 -10.42 4.52
N ILE A 31 -12.18 -9.20 4.20
CA ILE A 31 -10.83 -8.88 3.71
C ILE A 31 -9.75 -9.55 4.57
N VAL A 32 -8.74 -10.09 3.92
CA VAL A 32 -7.51 -10.55 4.58
C VAL A 32 -6.34 -9.74 4.04
N TRP A 33 -5.73 -8.95 4.89
CA TRP A 33 -4.64 -8.05 4.54
C TRP A 33 -3.35 -8.52 5.19
N ARG A 34 -2.39 -8.88 4.34
CA ARG A 34 -1.04 -9.29 4.76
C ARG A 34 -0.08 -8.18 4.38
N ASN A 35 0.21 -7.31 5.35
CA ASN A 35 1.01 -6.09 5.12
C ASN A 35 2.43 -6.16 5.69
N SER A 36 2.92 -7.36 6.02
CA SER A 36 4.23 -7.53 6.65
C SER A 36 5.08 -8.64 5.99
N SER A 37 4.82 -8.97 4.73
CA SER A 37 5.50 -10.07 4.02
C SER A 37 5.41 -11.42 4.76
N GLY A 38 4.38 -11.62 5.58
CA GLY A 38 4.21 -12.83 6.38
C GLY A 38 4.96 -12.84 7.72
N PHE A 39 5.63 -11.74 8.08
CA PHE A 39 6.33 -11.64 9.36
C PHE A 39 5.36 -11.62 10.54
N ALA A 40 4.26 -10.90 10.42
CA ALA A 40 3.20 -10.82 11.43
C ALA A 40 1.92 -11.52 10.94
N PRO A 41 0.99 -11.88 11.85
CA PRO A 41 -0.30 -12.41 11.45
C PRO A 41 -1.05 -11.46 10.52
N ALA A 42 -1.84 -12.02 9.61
CA ALA A 42 -2.70 -11.24 8.73
C ALA A 42 -3.76 -10.46 9.52
N ILE A 43 -4.07 -9.28 9.03
CA ILE A 43 -5.21 -8.48 9.51
C ILE A 43 -6.46 -9.04 8.84
N ARG A 44 -7.44 -9.48 9.63
CA ARG A 44 -8.63 -10.18 9.13
C ARG A 44 -9.89 -9.41 9.45
N GLY A 45 -10.65 -9.12 8.39
CA GLY A 45 -11.93 -8.42 8.48
C GLY A 45 -11.81 -6.91 8.36
N LYS A 46 -12.89 -6.31 7.85
CA LYS A 46 -12.93 -4.86 7.61
C LYS A 46 -12.79 -4.06 8.91
N ALA A 47 -13.34 -4.53 10.03
CA ALA A 47 -13.21 -3.83 11.31
C ALA A 47 -11.76 -3.78 11.79
N ALA A 48 -11.01 -4.88 11.68
CA ALA A 48 -9.60 -4.93 12.04
C ALA A 48 -8.76 -4.06 11.10
N MET A 49 -9.07 -4.06 9.80
CA MET A 49 -8.39 -3.20 8.83
C MET A 49 -8.66 -1.72 9.13
N ARG A 50 -9.90 -1.37 9.47
CA ARG A 50 -10.24 0.01 9.89
C ARG A 50 -9.40 0.43 11.08
N ALA A 51 -9.31 -0.39 12.11
CA ALA A 51 -8.52 -0.08 13.30
C ALA A 51 -7.04 0.13 12.95
N ALA A 52 -6.47 -0.71 12.08
CA ALA A 52 -5.08 -0.57 11.64
C ALA A 52 -4.85 0.74 10.87
N LEU A 53 -5.73 1.06 9.91
CA LEU A 53 -5.63 2.29 9.13
C LEU A 53 -5.83 3.54 10.00
N GLN A 54 -6.76 3.50 10.95
CA GLN A 54 -6.99 4.59 11.90
C GLN A 54 -5.79 4.81 12.83
N GLY A 55 -5.01 3.77 13.10
CA GLY A 55 -3.76 3.90 13.86
C GLY A 55 -2.62 4.46 13.04
N MET A 56 -2.59 4.19 11.72
CA MET A 56 -1.53 4.65 10.82
C MET A 56 -1.72 6.10 10.36
N ALA A 57 -2.95 6.47 9.99
CA ALA A 57 -3.23 7.77 9.38
C ALA A 57 -2.77 8.97 10.23
N PRO A 58 -2.99 9.01 11.55
CA PRO A 58 -2.64 10.20 12.35
C PRO A 58 -1.14 10.47 12.46
N VAL A 59 -0.27 9.47 12.27
CA VAL A 59 1.19 9.66 12.38
C VAL A 59 1.83 10.06 11.07
N ILE A 60 1.11 9.94 9.96
CA ILE A 60 1.58 10.29 8.62
C ILE A 60 1.22 11.74 8.31
N LYS A 61 2.22 12.56 7.97
CA LYS A 61 2.02 13.95 7.54
C LYS A 61 1.47 14.00 6.13
N THR A 62 2.11 13.27 5.21
CA THR A 62 1.68 13.11 3.82
C THR A 62 2.26 11.81 3.26
N ASN A 63 1.69 11.35 2.15
CA ASN A 63 2.13 10.12 1.50
C ASN A 63 2.06 10.25 -0.01
N LYS A 64 2.84 9.40 -0.69
CA LYS A 64 2.79 9.24 -2.14
C LYS A 64 3.02 7.76 -2.46
N TRP A 65 1.94 7.05 -2.69
CA TRP A 65 1.98 5.64 -3.07
C TRP A 65 2.06 5.54 -4.59
N ARG A 66 3.19 5.01 -5.09
CA ARG A 66 3.46 4.89 -6.53
C ARG A 66 3.28 3.47 -6.98
N ILE A 67 2.63 3.30 -8.12
CA ILE A 67 2.63 2.06 -8.90
C ILE A 67 3.37 2.33 -10.20
N PHE A 68 4.44 1.58 -10.45
CA PHE A 68 5.23 1.73 -11.68
C PHE A 68 4.67 0.85 -12.78
N ASP A 69 4.29 -0.36 -12.45
CA ASP A 69 3.77 -1.33 -13.41
C ASP A 69 2.79 -2.28 -12.73
N TYR A 70 1.91 -2.87 -13.52
CA TYR A 70 0.95 -3.85 -13.04
C TYR A 70 0.57 -4.82 -14.16
N ALA A 71 0.03 -5.98 -13.76
CA ALA A 71 -0.56 -6.95 -14.67
C ALA A 71 -1.83 -7.55 -14.06
N GLU A 72 -2.83 -7.78 -14.87
CA GLU A 72 -4.04 -8.50 -14.46
C GLU A 72 -3.99 -9.94 -14.94
N SER A 73 -4.43 -10.84 -14.07
CA SER A 73 -4.68 -12.23 -14.44
C SER A 73 -5.99 -12.67 -13.78
N GLN A 74 -7.03 -12.77 -14.57
CA GLN A 74 -8.39 -13.06 -14.09
C GLN A 74 -8.83 -11.98 -13.08
N ASP A 75 -9.13 -12.38 -11.83
CA ASP A 75 -9.54 -11.47 -10.77
C ASP A 75 -8.38 -11.09 -9.84
N ARG A 76 -7.15 -11.09 -10.35
CA ARG A 76 -5.93 -10.72 -9.62
C ARG A 76 -5.23 -9.55 -10.28
N LEU A 77 -4.72 -8.65 -9.47
CA LEU A 77 -3.88 -7.53 -9.89
C LEU A 77 -2.52 -7.69 -9.21
N PHE A 78 -1.47 -7.82 -10.02
CA PHE A 78 -0.07 -7.85 -9.58
C PHE A 78 0.54 -6.49 -9.82
N MET A 79 1.34 -5.99 -8.87
CA MET A 79 1.90 -4.65 -8.99
C MET A 79 3.29 -4.54 -8.43
N GLU A 80 4.05 -3.61 -8.99
CA GLU A 80 5.32 -3.14 -8.44
C GLU A 80 5.24 -1.66 -8.15
N GLY A 81 5.68 -1.24 -6.98
CA GLY A 81 5.62 0.15 -6.60
C GLY A 81 6.51 0.53 -5.43
N VAL A 82 6.32 1.74 -4.96
CA VAL A 82 6.94 2.26 -3.74
C VAL A 82 5.87 2.95 -2.92
N ASP A 83 5.79 2.59 -1.65
CA ASP A 83 4.99 3.30 -0.66
C ASP A 83 5.88 4.34 0.03
N GLU A 84 5.68 5.60 -0.31
CA GLU A 84 6.45 6.71 0.25
C GLU A 84 5.57 7.54 1.17
N PHE A 85 6.10 7.87 2.35
CA PHE A 85 5.40 8.73 3.30
C PHE A 85 6.37 9.51 4.17
N TRP A 86 5.86 10.61 4.72
CA TRP A 86 6.56 11.46 5.67
C TRP A 86 5.81 11.40 6.99
N LEU A 87 6.53 11.05 8.06
CA LEU A 87 5.96 11.03 9.40
C LEU A 87 5.89 12.45 9.96
N LYS A 88 4.93 12.69 10.85
CA LYS A 88 4.80 13.99 11.53
C LYS A 88 6.02 14.32 12.40
N THR A 89 6.78 13.30 12.82
CA THR A 89 8.05 13.44 13.55
C THR A 89 9.23 13.78 12.66
N GLY A 90 9.06 13.78 11.32
CA GLY A 90 10.04 14.23 10.34
C GLY A 90 10.71 13.16 9.52
N GLU A 91 10.59 11.89 9.86
CA GLU A 91 11.21 10.79 9.11
C GLU A 91 10.55 10.67 7.72
N HIS A 92 11.41 10.42 6.72
CA HIS A 92 11.00 10.18 5.34
C HIS A 92 11.23 8.72 5.01
N VAL A 93 10.17 8.01 4.66
CA VAL A 93 10.19 6.57 4.42
C VAL A 93 9.69 6.28 3.02
N ALA A 94 10.41 5.43 2.29
CA ALA A 94 10.01 4.96 0.97
C ALA A 94 10.33 3.46 0.87
N ILE A 95 9.30 2.65 0.72
CA ILE A 95 9.40 1.20 0.79
C ILE A 95 9.08 0.60 -0.57
N PRO A 96 10.10 0.10 -1.32
CA PRO A 96 9.84 -0.68 -2.53
C PRO A 96 9.11 -1.97 -2.19
N TYR A 97 8.13 -2.32 -3.00
CA TYR A 97 7.35 -3.53 -2.76
C TYR A 97 6.76 -4.10 -4.05
N ALA A 98 6.37 -5.36 -3.99
CA ALA A 98 5.48 -6.00 -4.94
C ALA A 98 4.24 -6.47 -4.18
N GLY A 99 3.09 -6.41 -4.82
CA GLY A 99 1.83 -6.76 -4.18
C GLY A 99 0.90 -7.55 -5.08
N VAL A 100 -0.07 -8.19 -4.44
CA VAL A 100 -1.13 -8.93 -5.12
C VAL A 100 -2.45 -8.60 -4.46
N LEU A 101 -3.41 -8.14 -5.28
CA LEU A 101 -4.80 -7.97 -4.87
C LEU A 101 -5.65 -9.03 -5.57
N GLU A 102 -6.50 -9.72 -4.81
CA GLU A 102 -7.52 -10.60 -5.38
C GLU A 102 -8.89 -10.00 -5.15
N PHE A 103 -9.72 -10.04 -6.19
CA PHE A 103 -11.00 -9.33 -6.22
C PHE A 103 -12.16 -10.29 -6.29
N ARG A 104 -13.26 -9.89 -5.66
CA ARG A 104 -14.58 -10.52 -5.76
C ARG A 104 -15.60 -9.41 -5.99
N ASN A 105 -16.27 -9.43 -7.15
CA ASN A 105 -17.20 -8.36 -7.53
C ASN A 105 -16.59 -6.96 -7.46
N LEU A 106 -15.35 -6.81 -7.95
CA LEU A 106 -14.58 -5.56 -7.94
C LEU A 106 -14.24 -5.04 -6.54
N LEU A 107 -14.36 -5.87 -5.51
CA LEU A 107 -13.91 -5.57 -4.16
C LEU A 107 -12.71 -6.46 -3.80
N VAL A 108 -11.72 -5.89 -3.13
CA VAL A 108 -10.54 -6.62 -2.70
C VAL A 108 -10.90 -7.51 -1.51
N TYR A 109 -10.66 -8.83 -1.62
CA TYR A 109 -10.87 -9.74 -0.51
C TYR A 109 -9.57 -10.39 0.00
N GLN A 110 -8.49 -10.33 -0.80
CA GLN A 110 -7.14 -10.70 -0.40
C GLN A 110 -6.18 -9.59 -0.83
N TRP A 111 -5.30 -9.19 0.07
CA TRP A 111 -4.32 -8.14 -0.18
C TRP A 111 -3.00 -8.57 0.43
N ARG A 112 -1.98 -8.78 -0.39
CA ARG A 112 -0.66 -9.21 0.04
C ARG A 112 0.40 -8.24 -0.45
N GLU A 113 1.31 -7.88 0.44
CA GLU A 113 2.45 -7.02 0.15
C GLU A 113 3.72 -7.75 0.54
N TYR A 114 4.73 -7.67 -0.32
CA TYR A 114 6.04 -8.28 -0.12
C TYR A 114 7.12 -7.22 -0.23
N PHE A 115 7.90 -7.04 0.83
CA PHE A 115 8.94 -6.02 0.90
C PHE A 115 10.00 -6.40 1.92
N ASP A 116 11.15 -5.71 1.88
CA ASP A 116 12.20 -5.88 2.87
C ASP A 116 11.92 -4.97 4.08
N GLY A 117 11.56 -5.56 5.21
CA GLY A 117 11.25 -4.82 6.44
C GLY A 117 12.44 -4.03 7.00
N ARG A 118 13.68 -4.39 6.63
CA ARG A 118 14.88 -3.66 7.06
C ARG A 118 14.93 -2.26 6.47
N ILE A 119 14.50 -2.09 5.22
CA ILE A 119 14.40 -0.79 4.57
C ILE A 119 13.42 0.11 5.35
N SER A 120 12.25 -0.41 5.63
CA SER A 120 11.22 0.30 6.41
C SER A 120 11.73 0.69 7.80
N SER A 121 12.29 -0.27 8.55
CA SER A 121 12.78 -0.05 9.92
C SER A 121 13.90 0.98 9.96
N SER A 122 14.86 0.92 9.03
CA SER A 122 16.00 1.83 9.00
C SER A 122 15.56 3.27 8.75
N MET A 123 14.66 3.51 7.79
CA MET A 123 14.17 4.84 7.48
C MET A 123 13.28 5.40 8.59
N LYS A 124 12.44 4.56 9.21
CA LYS A 124 11.66 4.97 10.38
C LYS A 124 12.53 5.33 11.58
N ALA A 125 13.73 4.77 11.66
CA ALA A 125 14.73 5.13 12.67
C ALA A 125 15.59 6.33 12.26
N GLY A 126 15.29 6.99 11.13
CA GLY A 126 15.95 8.21 10.69
C GLY A 126 17.08 8.03 9.67
N ALA A 127 17.31 6.79 9.19
CA ALA A 127 18.31 6.59 8.14
C ALA A 127 17.90 7.29 6.84
N PRO A 128 18.85 7.84 6.07
CA PRO A 128 18.53 8.44 4.78
C PRO A 128 18.09 7.39 3.76
N MET A 129 17.30 7.83 2.78
CA MET A 129 16.93 7.00 1.65
C MET A 129 18.18 6.60 0.85
N THR A 130 18.26 5.32 0.48
CA THR A 130 19.37 4.84 -0.36
C THR A 130 19.27 5.40 -1.79
N ASP A 131 20.40 5.44 -2.50
CA ASP A 131 20.43 5.86 -3.91
C ASP A 131 19.55 4.96 -4.78
N GLU A 132 19.50 3.65 -4.50
CA GLU A 132 18.66 2.71 -5.23
C GLU A 132 17.17 3.06 -5.09
N VAL A 133 16.70 3.37 -3.89
CA VAL A 133 15.31 3.79 -3.65
C VAL A 133 15.03 5.13 -4.33
N GLN A 134 15.96 6.10 -4.26
CA GLN A 134 15.83 7.37 -4.97
C GLN A 134 15.66 7.16 -6.47
N ASN A 135 16.44 6.26 -7.06
CA ASN A 135 16.31 5.91 -8.48
C ASN A 135 14.94 5.29 -8.78
N MET A 136 14.44 4.44 -7.91
CA MET A 136 13.12 3.83 -8.08
C MET A 136 12.01 4.87 -8.10
N ILE A 137 12.00 5.82 -7.17
CA ILE A 137 10.93 6.83 -7.10
C ILE A 137 10.96 7.84 -8.24
N SER A 138 12.04 7.87 -9.03
CA SER A 138 12.13 8.69 -10.24
C SER A 138 11.49 8.04 -11.47
N ARG A 139 11.12 6.77 -11.38
CA ARG A 139 10.48 6.03 -12.49
C ARG A 139 9.08 6.60 -12.79
N PRO A 140 8.65 6.57 -14.06
CA PRO A 140 7.26 6.94 -14.39
C PRO A 140 6.27 6.03 -13.67
N ILE A 141 5.16 6.61 -13.24
CA ILE A 141 4.06 5.86 -12.64
C ILE A 141 3.09 5.38 -13.73
N ALA A 142 2.46 4.24 -13.49
CA ALA A 142 1.45 3.67 -14.38
C ALA A 142 0.23 4.62 -14.48
N LYS A 143 -0.36 4.68 -15.67
CA LYS A 143 -1.54 5.50 -15.97
C LYS A 143 -2.82 4.67 -15.87
#